data_28d484717eaa6c409eef5edbfa42b49e
#
_entry.id   28d484717eaa6c409eef5edbfa42b49e
#
_cell.length_a   1.000
_cell.length_b   1.000
_cell.length_c   1.000
_cell.angle_alpha   90.00
_cell.angle_beta   90.00
_cell.angle_gamma   90.00
#
_symmetry.space_group_name_H-M   'P 1'
#
loop_
_entity.id
_entity.type
_entity.pdbx_description
1 polymer ?
#
loop_
_entity_poly.entity_id
_entity_poly.type
_entity_poly.pdbx_seq_one_letter_code
_entity_poly.pdbx_strand_id
1 'polypeptide(L)'
;MYKRQVLKGQGSGANPRTAIGQRADGAILLLVTDGRGASGHLGATASDLISVMQEYGAVNAANLDGGSSSTMVYNGGYEMTSVTFYYQNSSWKLPTAFVVMPK
;
A
#
# COMPACT_ATOMS: atom_id res chain seq x y z
N MET A 1 7.26 -0.97 -22.26
CA MET A 1 5.83 -1.21 -21.93
C MET A 1 5.73 -2.05 -20.67
N TYR A 2 4.90 -1.64 -19.75
CA TYR A 2 4.67 -2.40 -18.53
C TYR A 2 3.99 -3.75 -18.86
N LYS A 3 4.56 -4.81 -18.35
CA LYS A 3 4.05 -6.16 -18.58
C LYS A 3 3.49 -6.72 -17.27
N ARG A 4 2.22 -7.07 -17.29
CA ARG A 4 1.56 -7.64 -16.13
C ARG A 4 2.09 -9.05 -15.86
N GLN A 5 2.56 -9.28 -14.65
CA GLN A 5 3.09 -10.58 -14.24
C GLN A 5 2.15 -11.26 -13.26
N VAL A 6 2.21 -12.60 -13.24
CA VAL A 6 1.53 -13.37 -12.22
C VAL A 6 2.28 -13.22 -10.90
N LEU A 7 1.57 -12.80 -9.86
CA LEU A 7 2.15 -12.66 -8.53
C LEU A 7 2.12 -14.03 -7.83
N LYS A 8 3.29 -14.49 -7.40
CA LYS A 8 3.43 -15.75 -6.68
C LYS A 8 3.74 -15.49 -5.22
N GLY A 9 3.25 -16.36 -4.33
CA GLY A 9 3.52 -16.26 -2.89
C GLY A 9 2.78 -15.14 -2.20
N GLN A 10 1.87 -14.47 -2.88
CA GLN A 10 1.03 -13.44 -2.29
C GLN A 10 -0.24 -14.06 -1.72
N GLY A 11 -0.67 -13.58 -0.57
CA GLY A 11 -1.94 -13.99 -0.02
C GLY A 11 -3.10 -13.64 -0.97
N SER A 12 -4.05 -14.53 -1.10
CA SER A 12 -5.25 -14.28 -1.87
C SER A 12 -6.25 -13.42 -1.08
N GLY A 13 -7.20 -12.84 -1.80
CA GLY A 13 -8.30 -12.10 -1.22
C GLY A 13 -7.98 -10.64 -0.93
N ALA A 14 -8.99 -9.97 -0.38
CA ALA A 14 -8.94 -8.54 -0.07
C ALA A 14 -8.28 -8.33 1.30
N ASN A 15 -7.23 -7.54 1.33
CA ASN A 15 -6.45 -7.23 2.53
C ASN A 15 -5.95 -5.80 2.47
N PRO A 16 -5.57 -5.21 3.62
CA PRO A 16 -4.73 -4.02 3.59
C PRO A 16 -3.44 -4.32 2.82
N ARG A 17 -3.01 -3.39 1.98
CA ARG A 17 -1.85 -3.60 1.13
C ARG A 17 -1.03 -2.32 1.02
N THR A 18 0.25 -2.51 0.72
CA THR A 18 1.21 -1.43 0.51
C THR A 18 1.97 -1.70 -0.77
N ALA A 19 2.11 -0.69 -1.61
CA ALA A 19 2.87 -0.81 -2.84
C ALA A 19 3.59 0.48 -3.16
N ILE A 20 4.69 0.36 -3.89
CA ILE A 20 5.44 1.50 -4.42
C ILE A 20 5.53 1.35 -5.94
N GLY A 21 5.41 2.47 -6.64
CA GLY A 21 5.53 2.48 -8.09
C GLY A 21 6.31 3.67 -8.59
N GLN A 22 6.71 3.60 -9.85
CA GLN A 22 7.41 4.68 -10.52
C GLN A 22 6.79 4.92 -11.88
N ARG A 23 6.54 6.18 -12.19
CA ARG A 23 6.05 6.61 -13.49
C ARG A 23 7.22 6.84 -14.44
N ALA A 24 6.91 6.88 -15.75
CA ALA A 24 7.92 7.14 -16.78
C ALA A 24 8.59 8.51 -16.61
N ASP A 25 7.89 9.49 -16.03
CA ASP A 25 8.43 10.83 -15.75
C ASP A 25 9.27 10.88 -14.46
N GLY A 26 9.47 9.75 -13.79
CA GLY A 26 10.26 9.65 -12.57
C GLY A 26 9.46 9.85 -11.28
N ALA A 27 8.20 10.23 -11.36
CA ALA A 27 7.37 10.40 -10.16
C ALA A 27 7.21 9.08 -9.43
N ILE A 28 7.28 9.13 -8.10
CA ILE A 28 7.10 7.97 -7.24
C ILE A 28 5.66 7.93 -6.74
N LEU A 29 5.06 6.75 -6.81
CA LEU A 29 3.71 6.49 -6.32
C LEU A 29 3.80 5.67 -5.04
N LEU A 30 3.18 6.15 -3.99
CA LEU A 30 3.07 5.44 -2.73
C LEU A 30 1.61 5.09 -2.53
N LEU A 31 1.30 3.80 -2.47
CA LEU A 31 -0.06 3.29 -2.39
C LEU A 31 -0.26 2.46 -1.14
N VAL A 32 -1.26 2.82 -0.36
CA VAL A 32 -1.69 2.02 0.79
C VAL A 32 -3.20 1.87 0.72
N THR A 33 -3.69 0.67 1.02
CA THR A 33 -5.11 0.42 1.19
C THR A 33 -5.37 -0.08 2.60
N ASP A 34 -6.48 0.34 3.21
CA ASP A 34 -6.96 -0.27 4.43
C ASP A 34 -7.81 -1.51 4.10
N GLY A 35 -8.31 -2.19 5.11
CA GLY A 35 -9.11 -3.41 4.89
C GLY A 35 -9.38 -4.16 6.18
N ARG A 36 -9.78 -5.41 6.04
CA ARG A 36 -10.14 -6.31 7.16
C ARG A 36 -11.19 -5.71 8.07
N GLY A 37 -12.15 -4.97 7.48
CA GLY A 37 -13.21 -4.32 8.23
C GLY A 37 -12.85 -2.99 8.86
N ALA A 38 -11.59 -2.55 8.77
CA ALA A 38 -11.20 -1.23 9.26
C ALA A 38 -11.98 -0.16 8.48
N SER A 39 -12.67 0.72 9.19
CA SER A 39 -13.56 1.74 8.60
C SER A 39 -14.59 1.16 7.62
N GLY A 40 -14.96 -0.13 7.77
CA GLY A 40 -15.90 -0.81 6.89
C GLY A 40 -15.32 -1.24 5.55
N HIS A 41 -14.02 -1.13 5.34
CA HIS A 41 -13.37 -1.47 4.08
C HIS A 41 -12.90 -2.93 4.07
N LEU A 42 -13.05 -3.57 2.91
CA LEU A 42 -12.62 -4.97 2.73
C LEU A 42 -11.12 -5.08 2.42
N GLY A 43 -10.57 -4.08 1.79
CA GLY A 43 -9.19 -4.09 1.32
C GLY A 43 -9.08 -4.28 -0.19
N ALA A 44 -7.89 -4.59 -0.64
CA ALA A 44 -7.58 -4.78 -2.06
C ALA A 44 -6.91 -6.13 -2.30
N THR A 45 -7.17 -6.69 -3.48
CA THR A 45 -6.39 -7.85 -3.96
C THR A 45 -5.09 -7.36 -4.59
N ALA A 46 -4.14 -8.29 -4.82
CA ALA A 46 -2.92 -7.96 -5.54
C ALA A 46 -3.22 -7.47 -6.96
N SER A 47 -4.24 -8.05 -7.61
CA SER A 47 -4.68 -7.60 -8.94
C SER A 47 -5.23 -6.17 -8.91
N ASP A 48 -5.92 -5.80 -7.85
CA ASP A 48 -6.40 -4.42 -7.68
C ASP A 48 -5.23 -3.43 -7.61
N LEU A 49 -4.14 -3.79 -6.92
CA LEU A 49 -2.94 -2.94 -6.87
C LEU A 49 -2.35 -2.72 -8.26
N ILE A 50 -2.28 -3.78 -9.06
CA ILE A 50 -1.78 -3.67 -10.44
C ILE A 50 -2.64 -2.68 -11.23
N SER A 51 -3.96 -2.81 -11.13
CA SER A 51 -4.90 -1.93 -11.86
C SER A 51 -4.74 -0.47 -11.43
N VAL A 52 -4.63 -0.22 -10.13
CA VAL A 52 -4.45 1.15 -9.60
C VAL A 52 -3.12 1.73 -10.08
N MET A 53 -2.04 0.96 -9.98
CA MET A 53 -0.73 1.43 -10.43
C MET A 53 -0.72 1.76 -11.92
N GLN A 54 -1.36 0.94 -12.74
CA GLN A 54 -1.47 1.21 -14.17
C GLN A 54 -2.30 2.48 -14.44
N GLU A 55 -3.38 2.67 -13.71
CA GLU A 55 -4.23 3.86 -13.85
C GLU A 55 -3.44 5.15 -13.58
N TYR A 56 -2.53 5.13 -12.61
CA TYR A 56 -1.70 6.28 -12.28
C TYR A 56 -0.41 6.36 -13.09
N GLY A 57 -0.24 5.48 -14.08
CA GLY A 57 0.86 5.58 -15.04
C GLY A 57 2.16 4.91 -14.60
N ALA A 58 2.13 4.01 -13.63
CA ALA A 58 3.33 3.30 -13.22
C ALA A 58 3.89 2.44 -14.34
N VAL A 59 5.19 2.53 -14.57
CA VAL A 59 5.92 1.64 -15.48
C VAL A 59 6.67 0.56 -14.71
N ASN A 60 6.93 0.79 -13.44
CA ASN A 60 7.48 -0.19 -12.49
C ASN A 60 6.67 -0.14 -11.21
N ALA A 61 6.48 -1.27 -10.55
CA ALA A 61 5.82 -1.30 -9.24
C ALA A 61 6.24 -2.54 -8.47
N ALA A 62 6.15 -2.43 -7.15
CA ALA A 62 6.46 -3.53 -6.24
C ALA A 62 5.42 -3.55 -5.12
N ASN A 63 5.00 -4.76 -4.75
CA ASN A 63 4.17 -4.99 -3.59
C ASN A 63 5.06 -5.13 -2.36
N LEU A 64 4.67 -4.47 -1.28
CA LEU A 64 5.40 -4.49 -0.01
C LEU A 64 4.59 -5.26 1.03
N ASP A 65 5.07 -5.26 2.28
CA ASP A 65 4.36 -5.90 3.38
C ASP A 65 2.99 -5.26 3.56
N GLY A 66 1.99 -6.08 3.78
CA GLY A 66 0.59 -5.65 3.88
C GLY A 66 -0.03 -5.98 5.24
N GLY A 67 -1.35 -6.09 5.25
CA GLY A 67 -2.09 -6.42 6.47
C GLY A 67 -1.92 -5.35 7.54
N SER A 68 -1.60 -5.77 8.75
CA SER A 68 -1.39 -4.85 9.87
C SER A 68 -0.17 -3.95 9.70
N SER A 69 0.71 -4.27 8.74
CA SER A 69 1.89 -3.45 8.43
C SER A 69 1.59 -2.30 7.45
N SER A 70 0.41 -2.29 6.84
CA SER A 70 0.03 -1.23 5.91
C SER A 70 -0.27 0.06 6.67
N THR A 71 0.58 1.06 6.48
CA THR A 71 0.47 2.34 7.19
C THR A 71 1.01 3.46 6.31
N MET A 72 0.30 4.56 6.28
CA MET A 72 0.73 5.79 5.62
C MET A 72 0.49 6.98 6.54
N VAL A 73 1.51 7.81 6.68
CA VAL A 73 1.47 9.04 7.48
C VAL A 73 1.78 10.22 6.57
N TYR A 74 0.98 11.25 6.65
CA TYR A 74 1.21 12.49 5.95
C TYR A 74 0.92 13.65 6.89
N ASN A 75 1.83 14.61 6.92
CA ASN A 75 1.67 15.84 7.72
C ASN A 75 1.32 15.54 9.20
N GLY A 76 1.97 14.52 9.77
CA GLY A 76 1.81 14.15 11.17
C GLY A 76 0.59 13.31 11.50
N GLY A 77 -0.21 12.92 10.52
CA GLY A 77 -1.41 12.12 10.75
C GLY A 77 -1.47 10.88 9.89
N TYR A 78 -2.21 9.88 10.35
CA TYR A 78 -2.46 8.68 9.57
C TYR A 78 -3.45 8.99 8.44
N GLU A 79 -3.11 8.54 7.22
CA GLU A 79 -3.95 8.73 6.04
C GLU A 79 -4.92 7.57 5.80
N MET A 80 -4.87 6.55 6.64
CA MET A 80 -5.76 5.39 6.55
C MET A 80 -5.94 4.78 7.94
N THR A 81 -6.94 3.91 8.09
CA THR A 81 -7.20 3.22 9.34
C THR A 81 -6.48 1.87 9.33
N SER A 82 -5.48 1.73 10.20
CA SER A 82 -4.78 0.46 10.38
C SER A 82 -5.65 -0.54 11.14
N VAL A 83 -5.56 -1.81 10.78
CA VAL A 83 -6.24 -2.87 11.54
C VAL A 83 -5.73 -2.98 12.98
N THR A 84 -4.53 -2.50 13.26
CA THR A 84 -4.00 -2.48 14.63
C THR A 84 -4.73 -1.49 15.52
N PHE A 85 -5.47 -0.54 14.96
CA PHE A 85 -6.21 0.46 15.73
C PHE A 85 -7.36 -0.14 16.56
N TYR A 86 -7.75 -1.39 16.28
CA TYR A 86 -8.70 -2.08 17.14
C TYR A 86 -8.10 -2.44 18.52
N TYR A 87 -6.77 -2.51 18.60
CA TYR A 87 -6.06 -2.95 19.80
C TYR A 87 -5.24 -1.85 20.44
N GLN A 88 -4.87 -0.84 19.66
CA GLN A 88 -4.06 0.28 20.11
C GLN A 88 -4.32 1.50 19.22
N ASN A 89 -4.02 2.70 19.70
CA ASN A 89 -4.31 3.94 19.00
C ASN A 89 -3.23 4.31 17.97
N SER A 90 -2.33 3.40 17.65
CA SER A 90 -1.26 3.63 16.71
C SER A 90 -0.91 2.32 16.00
N SER A 91 -0.17 2.44 14.91
CA SER A 91 0.42 1.29 14.25
C SER A 91 1.39 0.57 15.20
N TRP A 92 1.55 -0.73 15.03
CA TRP A 92 2.66 -1.42 15.68
C TRP A 92 4.00 -0.94 15.10
N LYS A 93 5.10 -1.33 15.74
CA LYS A 93 6.43 -0.92 15.27
C LYS A 93 6.76 -1.64 13.97
N LEU A 94 7.14 -0.86 12.97
CA LEU A 94 7.56 -1.36 11.66
C LEU A 94 9.06 -1.19 11.52
N PRO A 95 9.78 -2.19 10.98
CA PRO A 95 11.24 -2.13 10.91
C PRO A 95 11.78 -1.20 9.84
N THR A 96 10.99 -0.92 8.81
CA THR A 96 11.41 -0.09 7.67
C THR A 96 10.27 0.80 7.20
N ALA A 97 10.64 1.88 6.50
CA ALA A 97 9.68 2.77 5.88
C ALA A 97 10.30 3.47 4.67
N PHE A 98 9.45 3.83 3.71
CA PHE A 98 9.82 4.81 2.69
C PHE A 98 9.43 6.19 3.20
N VAL A 99 10.36 7.12 3.15
CA VAL A 99 10.17 8.47 3.69
C VAL A 99 10.43 9.48 2.59
N VAL A 100 9.50 10.42 2.44
CA VAL A 100 9.69 11.57 1.55
C VAL A 100 10.16 12.73 2.41
N MET A 101 11.32 13.26 2.08
CA MET A 101 11.93 14.34 2.84
C MET A 101 12.10 15.56 1.95
N PRO A 102 11.94 16.78 2.49
CA PRO A 102 12.25 17.99 1.74
C PRO A 102 13.75 18.05 1.45
N LYS A 103 14.08 18.66 0.33
CA LYS A 103 15.48 18.89 -0.05
C LYS A 103 16.12 19.96 0.86
#